data_d8e845414ec3ea6365050659156c8b9a
#
_entry.id   d8e845414ec3ea6365050659156c8b9a
#
_cell.length_a   1.000
_cell.length_b   1.000
_cell.length_c   1.000
_cell.angle_alpha   90.00
_cell.angle_beta   90.00
_cell.angle_gamma   90.00
#
_symmetry.space_group_name_H-M   'P 1'
#
loop_
_entity.id
_entity.type
_entity.pdbx_description
1 polymer ?
#
loop_
_entity_poly.entity_id
_entity_poly.type
_entity_poly.pdbx_seq_one_letter_code
_entity_poly.pdbx_strand_id
1 'polypeptide(L)'
;SGWKHPYIDADVMEIVGGRKQLLDQANILENETNAGKMGKFKPDWKDVKTSIKKIDYDVAIIPELCEREQIEDPRERQLRLIARVEKWRRKGQDCAWLCSYYDDLLDLLNRGKEQKELEDETFFVCIDAVAHQKEHIWKRVFSARVLHNSKCFQKNYEDRILSVLKEKSPFYIEEMSDDELLDAHNIHSYAQTLEWKGTLQYIINDEKVIDSSSQIYGTIINTQTMEHARAYALSGCKRIMTIENKANYEDMSYRKDTLYIFCHGFFSPKEVRFLKTICDLVSEECEFYHWGDLDYGGICIFQFIKAQVFPKLLPYKMSQEDFELAVREDAGILLKEDTRNKLIRKNAGLLEPLKEAILKSGLTIEQERLL
;
A
#
# COMPACT_ATOMS: atom_id res chain seq x y z
N SER A 1 -4.28 43.74 -6.31
CA SER A 1 -2.99 44.37 -6.69
C SER A 1 -1.93 43.29 -6.72
N GLY A 2 -1.07 43.30 -7.73
CA GLY A 2 0.03 42.37 -7.90
C GLY A 2 1.20 42.58 -6.93
N TRP A 3 1.16 43.52 -5.99
CA TRP A 3 2.24 43.82 -5.08
C TRP A 3 2.36 42.85 -3.94
N LYS A 4 3.61 42.43 -3.63
CA LYS A 4 4.00 41.62 -2.47
C LYS A 4 5.00 42.43 -1.63
N HIS A 5 5.03 42.14 -0.32
CA HIS A 5 5.80 42.91 0.68
C HIS A 5 6.49 41.99 1.69
N PRO A 6 7.29 41.00 1.25
CA PRO A 6 7.93 40.06 2.17
C PRO A 6 8.96 40.78 3.06
N TYR A 7 8.98 40.42 4.34
CA TYR A 7 10.05 40.78 5.26
C TYR A 7 11.23 39.84 5.04
N ILE A 8 12.43 40.38 5.29
CA ILE A 8 13.68 39.60 5.27
C ILE A 8 13.89 39.01 6.66
N ASP A 9 13.71 37.72 6.76
CA ASP A 9 13.95 36.90 7.95
C ASP A 9 15.24 36.05 7.82
N ALA A 10 15.49 35.21 8.81
CA ALA A 10 16.65 34.32 8.81
C ALA A 10 16.60 33.29 7.66
N ASP A 11 15.40 32.77 7.34
CA ASP A 11 15.22 31.77 6.33
C ASP A 11 15.48 32.33 4.92
N VAL A 12 14.96 33.53 4.62
CA VAL A 12 15.27 34.25 3.37
C VAL A 12 16.78 34.55 3.27
N MET A 13 17.42 34.94 4.39
CA MET A 13 18.86 35.17 4.45
C MET A 13 19.66 33.93 4.08
N GLU A 14 19.26 32.76 4.61
CA GLU A 14 19.94 31.50 4.35
C GLU A 14 19.77 31.07 2.89
N ILE A 15 18.52 31.13 2.36
CA ILE A 15 18.22 30.79 0.96
C ILE A 15 19.03 31.61 -0.04
N VAL A 16 19.20 32.91 0.24
CA VAL A 16 19.94 33.83 -0.66
C VAL A 16 21.48 33.72 -0.49
N GLY A 17 21.96 32.92 0.47
CA GLY A 17 23.39 32.71 0.70
C GLY A 17 24.06 33.79 1.59
N GLY A 18 23.25 34.48 2.40
CA GLY A 18 23.73 35.42 3.41
C GLY A 18 23.56 36.90 3.07
N ARG A 19 23.84 37.74 4.09
CA ARG A 19 23.57 39.19 4.04
C ARG A 19 24.25 39.90 2.85
N LYS A 20 25.52 39.57 2.57
CA LYS A 20 26.24 40.21 1.47
C LYS A 20 25.61 39.96 0.12
N GLN A 21 25.29 38.69 -0.17
CA GLN A 21 24.63 38.30 -1.42
C GLN A 21 23.25 38.92 -1.57
N LEU A 22 22.46 38.97 -0.49
CA LEU A 22 21.16 39.67 -0.50
C LEU A 22 21.30 41.13 -0.90
N LEU A 23 22.25 41.88 -0.29
CA LEU A 23 22.43 43.28 -0.56
C LEU A 23 22.92 43.53 -1.99
N ASP A 24 23.88 42.75 -2.46
CA ASP A 24 24.42 42.83 -3.81
C ASP A 24 23.31 42.55 -4.86
N GLN A 25 22.55 41.49 -4.68
CA GLN A 25 21.43 41.12 -5.60
C GLN A 25 20.31 42.18 -5.57
N ALA A 26 19.90 42.65 -4.41
CA ALA A 26 18.87 43.67 -4.30
C ALA A 26 19.27 44.99 -4.99
N ASN A 27 20.57 45.38 -4.86
CA ASN A 27 21.10 46.57 -5.54
C ASN A 27 21.12 46.39 -7.07
N ILE A 28 21.51 45.20 -7.56
CA ILE A 28 21.47 44.86 -9.00
C ILE A 28 20.02 44.92 -9.50
N LEU A 29 19.10 44.29 -8.82
CA LEU A 29 17.70 44.25 -9.21
C LEU A 29 17.06 45.65 -9.22
N GLU A 30 17.39 46.52 -8.26
CA GLU A 30 16.89 47.88 -8.19
C GLU A 30 17.44 48.78 -9.32
N ASN A 31 18.72 48.67 -9.65
CA ASN A 31 19.37 49.64 -10.54
C ASN A 31 19.57 49.17 -11.97
N GLU A 32 19.67 47.87 -12.22
CA GLU A 32 20.06 47.31 -13.51
C GLU A 32 18.93 46.66 -14.27
N THR A 33 17.80 46.31 -13.61
CA THR A 33 16.65 45.69 -14.25
C THR A 33 15.60 46.72 -14.67
N ASN A 34 14.77 46.34 -15.67
CA ASN A 34 13.58 47.11 -16.02
C ASN A 34 12.59 47.20 -14.84
N ALA A 35 12.49 46.14 -14.05
CA ALA A 35 11.67 46.08 -12.87
C ALA A 35 12.01 47.17 -11.85
N GLY A 36 13.29 47.38 -11.57
CA GLY A 36 13.77 48.45 -10.69
C GLY A 36 13.59 49.85 -11.30
N LYS A 37 13.98 50.02 -12.56
CA LYS A 37 13.84 51.30 -13.29
C LYS A 37 12.37 51.75 -13.40
N MET A 38 11.42 50.81 -13.53
CA MET A 38 9.98 51.12 -13.55
C MET A 38 9.35 51.23 -12.14
N GLY A 39 10.16 51.15 -11.09
CA GLY A 39 9.70 51.21 -9.71
C GLY A 39 8.85 50.04 -9.24
N LYS A 40 8.93 48.88 -9.94
CA LYS A 40 8.21 47.66 -9.64
C LYS A 40 8.96 46.72 -8.68
N PHE A 41 10.23 47.04 -8.36
CA PHE A 41 11.07 46.38 -7.35
C PHE A 41 11.68 47.45 -6.46
N LYS A 42 11.39 47.41 -5.16
CA LYS A 42 11.80 48.45 -4.19
C LYS A 42 12.25 47.79 -2.89
N PRO A 43 13.57 47.67 -2.66
CA PRO A 43 14.09 47.28 -1.35
C PRO A 43 13.89 48.42 -0.33
N ASP A 44 13.41 48.10 0.87
CA ASP A 44 13.33 49.03 1.99
C ASP A 44 14.72 49.07 2.70
N TRP A 45 15.61 49.89 2.15
CA TRP A 45 16.97 50.05 2.63
C TRP A 45 17.03 50.76 3.98
N LYS A 46 17.89 50.27 4.88
CA LYS A 46 18.26 50.88 6.14
C LYS A 46 19.75 51.22 6.17
N ASP A 47 20.12 52.20 7.02
CA ASP A 47 21.49 52.55 7.37
C ASP A 47 22.43 52.69 6.15
N VAL A 48 22.05 53.57 5.20
CA VAL A 48 22.87 53.86 4.01
C VAL A 48 23.12 52.57 3.16
N LYS A 49 22.06 51.77 2.88
CA LYS A 49 22.12 50.54 2.09
C LYS A 49 22.91 49.39 2.73
N THR A 50 23.06 49.36 4.06
CA THR A 50 23.76 48.28 4.75
C THR A 50 22.84 47.17 5.22
N SER A 51 21.51 47.37 5.20
CA SER A 51 20.53 46.35 5.51
C SER A 51 19.19 46.58 4.79
N ILE A 52 18.43 45.54 4.62
CA ILE A 52 17.07 45.53 4.02
C ILE A 52 16.10 44.98 5.04
N LYS A 53 14.99 45.68 5.27
CA LYS A 53 13.92 45.21 6.18
C LYS A 53 12.88 44.35 5.43
N LYS A 54 12.48 44.82 4.27
CA LYS A 54 11.49 44.16 3.40
C LYS A 54 11.81 44.51 1.95
N ILE A 55 11.19 43.75 1.04
CA ILE A 55 11.24 44.03 -0.40
C ILE A 55 9.80 44.20 -0.89
N ASP A 56 9.52 45.33 -1.49
CA ASP A 56 8.25 45.56 -2.15
C ASP A 56 8.41 45.29 -3.66
N TYR A 57 7.62 44.38 -4.22
CA TYR A 57 7.69 44.09 -5.66
C TYR A 57 6.31 43.78 -6.28
N ASP A 58 6.16 44.17 -7.54
CA ASP A 58 5.01 43.74 -8.36
C ASP A 58 5.26 42.34 -8.92
N VAL A 59 4.34 41.38 -8.71
CA VAL A 59 4.46 40.03 -9.25
C VAL A 59 4.57 39.99 -10.78
N ALA A 60 4.20 41.06 -11.48
CA ALA A 60 4.35 41.18 -12.93
C ALA A 60 5.82 41.17 -13.42
N ILE A 61 6.80 41.38 -12.50
CA ILE A 61 8.24 41.32 -12.81
C ILE A 61 8.81 39.89 -12.82
N ILE A 62 8.09 38.92 -12.24
CA ILE A 62 8.60 37.55 -12.06
C ILE A 62 9.02 36.92 -13.41
N PRO A 63 8.23 36.99 -14.50
CA PRO A 63 8.65 36.43 -15.79
C PRO A 63 9.97 37.01 -16.30
N GLU A 64 10.15 38.36 -16.23
CA GLU A 64 11.40 39.01 -16.65
C GLU A 64 12.60 38.55 -15.81
N LEU A 65 12.41 38.38 -14.49
CA LEU A 65 13.49 37.90 -13.61
C LEU A 65 13.82 36.44 -13.88
N CYS A 66 12.80 35.60 -14.12
CA CYS A 66 12.98 34.19 -14.44
C CYS A 66 13.73 34.01 -15.79
N GLU A 67 13.36 34.79 -16.82
CA GLU A 67 14.06 34.78 -18.10
C GLU A 67 15.55 35.22 -17.96
N ARG A 68 15.80 36.27 -17.18
CA ARG A 68 17.15 36.76 -16.91
C ARG A 68 18.05 35.72 -16.21
N GLU A 69 17.50 35.05 -15.20
CA GLU A 69 18.22 34.04 -14.41
C GLU A 69 18.15 32.63 -15.04
N GLN A 70 17.51 32.49 -16.21
CA GLN A 70 17.34 31.24 -16.93
C GLN A 70 16.66 30.13 -16.07
N ILE A 71 15.71 30.53 -15.23
CA ILE A 71 14.87 29.64 -14.42
C ILE A 71 13.44 29.66 -14.94
N GLU A 72 12.73 28.55 -14.78
CA GLU A 72 11.33 28.47 -15.16
C GLU A 72 10.46 29.34 -14.26
N ASP A 73 9.52 30.12 -14.84
CA ASP A 73 8.54 30.87 -14.05
C ASP A 73 7.69 29.88 -13.21
N PRO A 74 7.60 30.06 -11.88
CA PRO A 74 6.82 29.20 -11.00
C PRO A 74 5.36 29.01 -11.45
N ARG A 75 4.77 30.00 -12.09
CA ARG A 75 3.40 29.93 -12.62
C ARG A 75 3.32 29.02 -13.87
N GLU A 76 4.26 29.18 -14.79
CA GLU A 76 4.35 28.32 -15.97
C GLU A 76 4.64 26.89 -15.57
N ARG A 77 5.54 26.70 -14.61
CA ARG A 77 5.82 25.40 -14.02
C ARG A 77 4.56 24.77 -13.41
N GLN A 78 3.80 25.52 -12.61
CA GLN A 78 2.55 25.03 -12.02
C GLN A 78 1.55 24.62 -13.10
N LEU A 79 1.34 25.45 -14.13
CA LEU A 79 0.44 25.14 -15.24
C LEU A 79 0.89 23.90 -16.02
N ARG A 80 2.19 23.75 -16.24
CA ARG A 80 2.79 22.57 -16.89
C ARG A 80 2.56 21.31 -16.07
N LEU A 81 2.72 21.37 -14.74
CA LEU A 81 2.46 20.24 -13.84
C LEU A 81 0.98 19.89 -13.81
N ILE A 82 0.08 20.86 -13.75
CA ILE A 82 -1.37 20.65 -13.84
C ILE A 82 -1.71 19.95 -15.15
N ALA A 83 -1.25 20.46 -16.28
CA ALA A 83 -1.51 19.86 -17.58
C ALA A 83 -0.97 18.41 -17.69
N ARG A 84 0.18 18.11 -17.06
CA ARG A 84 0.73 16.76 -16.97
C ARG A 84 -0.20 15.84 -16.18
N VAL A 85 -0.61 16.23 -14.98
CA VAL A 85 -1.51 15.41 -14.15
C VAL A 85 -2.85 15.19 -14.84
N GLU A 86 -3.44 16.23 -15.47
CA GLU A 86 -4.66 16.11 -16.25
C GLU A 86 -4.54 15.15 -17.44
N LYS A 87 -3.39 15.16 -18.12
CA LYS A 87 -3.09 14.22 -19.21
C LYS A 87 -3.15 12.77 -18.71
N TRP A 88 -2.47 12.48 -17.59
CA TRP A 88 -2.43 11.16 -16.99
C TRP A 88 -3.79 10.74 -16.40
N ARG A 89 -4.51 11.67 -15.78
CA ARG A 89 -5.87 11.43 -15.31
C ARG A 89 -6.83 11.02 -16.44
N ARG A 90 -6.74 11.68 -17.59
CA ARG A 90 -7.54 11.29 -18.78
C ARG A 90 -7.14 9.91 -19.30
N LYS A 91 -5.85 9.58 -19.28
CA LYS A 91 -5.37 8.26 -19.71
C LYS A 91 -5.86 7.15 -18.79
N GLY A 92 -5.85 7.36 -17.48
CA GLY A 92 -6.27 6.39 -16.45
C GLY A 92 -7.75 6.46 -16.08
N GLN A 93 -8.62 7.05 -16.91
CA GLN A 93 -10.03 7.32 -16.58
C GLN A 93 -10.89 6.08 -16.28
N ASP A 94 -10.47 4.90 -16.70
CA ASP A 94 -11.11 3.61 -16.45
C ASP A 94 -10.73 3.00 -15.08
N CYS A 95 -9.78 3.61 -14.37
CA CYS A 95 -9.32 3.18 -13.05
C CYS A 95 -9.70 4.21 -11.97
N ALA A 96 -10.74 3.91 -11.19
CA ALA A 96 -11.34 4.87 -10.24
C ALA A 96 -10.35 5.34 -9.15
N TRP A 97 -9.54 4.43 -8.57
CA TRP A 97 -8.59 4.79 -7.53
C TRP A 97 -7.44 5.66 -8.06
N LEU A 98 -7.00 5.40 -9.30
CA LEU A 98 -5.95 6.18 -9.96
C LEU A 98 -6.47 7.60 -10.28
N CYS A 99 -7.73 7.73 -10.72
CA CYS A 99 -8.37 9.03 -10.90
C CYS A 99 -8.43 9.81 -9.58
N SER A 100 -8.82 9.16 -8.48
CA SER A 100 -8.86 9.79 -7.15
C SER A 100 -7.48 10.30 -6.72
N TYR A 101 -6.41 9.53 -6.98
CA TYR A 101 -5.05 9.97 -6.73
C TYR A 101 -4.68 11.23 -7.54
N TYR A 102 -5.01 11.26 -8.83
CA TYR A 102 -4.74 12.43 -9.67
C TYR A 102 -5.58 13.65 -9.29
N ASP A 103 -6.82 13.45 -8.82
CA ASP A 103 -7.67 14.54 -8.32
C ASP A 103 -7.04 15.20 -7.09
N ASP A 104 -6.49 14.43 -6.16
CA ASP A 104 -5.77 14.96 -4.99
C ASP A 104 -4.52 15.74 -5.40
N LEU A 105 -3.76 15.26 -6.40
CA LEU A 105 -2.61 15.99 -6.91
C LEU A 105 -3.00 17.33 -7.54
N LEU A 106 -4.11 17.36 -8.30
CA LEU A 106 -4.63 18.60 -8.89
C LEU A 106 -5.06 19.58 -7.80
N ASP A 107 -5.71 19.11 -6.75
CA ASP A 107 -6.08 19.92 -5.60
C ASP A 107 -4.86 20.53 -4.88
N LEU A 108 -3.79 19.76 -4.69
CA LEU A 108 -2.54 20.24 -4.10
C LEU A 108 -1.89 21.32 -4.98
N LEU A 109 -1.79 21.07 -6.28
CA LEU A 109 -1.23 22.02 -7.25
C LEU A 109 -2.05 23.32 -7.30
N ASN A 110 -3.39 23.24 -7.31
CA ASN A 110 -4.26 24.40 -7.31
C ASN A 110 -4.15 25.25 -6.03
N ARG A 111 -3.72 24.64 -4.92
CA ARG A 111 -3.41 25.34 -3.66
C ARG A 111 -1.99 25.91 -3.61
N GLY A 112 -1.22 25.78 -4.70
CA GLY A 112 0.16 26.27 -4.77
C GLY A 112 1.16 25.41 -4.00
N LYS A 113 0.81 24.16 -3.64
CA LYS A 113 1.74 23.22 -3.03
C LYS A 113 2.48 22.46 -4.12
N GLU A 114 3.73 22.82 -4.32
CA GLU A 114 4.59 22.11 -5.26
C GLU A 114 5.05 20.77 -4.69
N GLN A 115 5.03 19.76 -5.56
CA GLN A 115 5.66 18.46 -5.29
C GLN A 115 6.70 18.20 -6.37
N LYS A 116 7.98 18.19 -5.98
CA LYS A 116 9.11 17.92 -6.89
C LYS A 116 8.96 16.59 -7.65
N GLU A 117 8.27 15.66 -7.04
CA GLU A 117 7.99 14.32 -7.57
C GLU A 117 7.14 14.32 -8.82
N LEU A 118 6.35 15.38 -9.07
CA LEU A 118 5.54 15.53 -10.28
C LEU A 118 6.34 15.86 -11.54
N GLU A 119 7.62 16.16 -11.40
CA GLU A 119 8.54 16.31 -12.54
C GLU A 119 8.93 14.97 -13.18
N ASP A 120 8.78 13.89 -12.45
CA ASP A 120 9.17 12.54 -12.88
C ASP A 120 8.07 11.90 -13.74
N GLU A 121 8.15 12.09 -15.06
CA GLU A 121 7.22 11.45 -16.02
C GLU A 121 7.25 9.92 -15.92
N THR A 122 8.39 9.33 -15.56
CA THR A 122 8.55 7.87 -15.45
C THR A 122 7.71 7.30 -14.30
N PHE A 123 7.53 8.06 -13.23
CA PHE A 123 6.62 7.66 -12.15
C PHE A 123 5.17 7.51 -12.65
N PHE A 124 4.69 8.44 -13.46
CA PHE A 124 3.34 8.36 -14.03
C PHE A 124 3.19 7.15 -14.98
N VAL A 125 4.20 6.87 -15.80
CA VAL A 125 4.23 5.65 -16.63
C VAL A 125 4.14 4.42 -15.76
N CYS A 126 4.87 4.39 -14.66
CA CYS A 126 4.94 3.24 -13.76
C CYS A 126 3.62 2.99 -13.03
N ILE A 127 3.03 4.03 -12.42
CA ILE A 127 1.77 3.88 -11.68
C ILE A 127 0.59 3.53 -12.60
N ASP A 128 0.56 4.09 -13.81
CA ASP A 128 -0.41 3.74 -14.85
C ASP A 128 -0.29 2.26 -15.25
N ALA A 129 0.94 1.78 -15.44
CA ALA A 129 1.20 0.37 -15.76
C ALA A 129 0.78 -0.57 -14.62
N VAL A 130 0.99 -0.20 -13.35
CA VAL A 130 0.52 -0.96 -12.17
C VAL A 130 -1.01 -1.00 -12.14
N ALA A 131 -1.68 0.13 -12.36
CA ALA A 131 -3.13 0.24 -12.34
C ALA A 131 -3.83 -0.64 -13.39
N HIS A 132 -3.18 -0.84 -14.54
CA HIS A 132 -3.73 -1.59 -15.67
C HIS A 132 -3.14 -3.00 -15.82
N GLN A 133 -2.35 -3.47 -14.86
CA GLN A 133 -1.78 -4.82 -14.90
C GLN A 133 -2.85 -5.88 -14.60
N LYS A 134 -3.37 -6.52 -15.66
CA LYS A 134 -4.46 -7.52 -15.56
C LYS A 134 -3.96 -8.95 -15.42
N GLU A 135 -2.82 -9.24 -16.01
CA GLU A 135 -2.24 -10.59 -16.03
C GLU A 135 -1.07 -10.69 -15.04
N HIS A 136 -0.81 -11.93 -14.61
CA HIS A 136 0.34 -12.22 -13.77
C HIS A 136 1.65 -11.78 -14.45
N ILE A 137 2.46 -11.02 -13.72
CA ILE A 137 3.80 -10.63 -14.17
C ILE A 137 4.79 -10.68 -12.99
N TRP A 138 6.00 -11.16 -13.25
CA TRP A 138 7.08 -11.08 -12.28
C TRP A 138 7.56 -9.63 -12.11
N LYS A 139 7.79 -9.18 -10.88
CA LYS A 139 8.22 -7.82 -10.56
C LYS A 139 9.43 -7.36 -11.40
N ARG A 140 10.41 -8.25 -11.60
CA ARG A 140 11.57 -7.95 -12.46
C ARG A 140 11.22 -7.86 -13.94
N VAL A 141 10.27 -8.66 -14.40
CA VAL A 141 9.78 -8.60 -15.81
C VAL A 141 8.95 -7.37 -16.02
N PHE A 142 8.08 -7.02 -15.07
CA PHE A 142 7.35 -5.75 -15.05
C PHE A 142 8.30 -4.56 -15.17
N SER A 143 9.31 -4.52 -14.29
CA SER A 143 10.34 -3.46 -14.31
C SER A 143 11.08 -3.38 -15.65
N ALA A 144 11.48 -4.51 -16.22
CA ALA A 144 12.16 -4.53 -17.52
C ALA A 144 11.26 -4.07 -18.68
N ARG A 145 9.99 -4.45 -18.67
CA ARG A 145 9.00 -4.09 -19.69
C ARG A 145 8.63 -2.61 -19.64
N VAL A 146 8.37 -2.07 -18.46
CA VAL A 146 7.86 -0.71 -18.27
C VAL A 146 9.00 0.31 -18.20
N LEU A 147 10.12 -0.05 -17.57
CA LEU A 147 11.21 0.86 -17.22
C LEU A 147 12.55 0.52 -17.93
N HIS A 148 12.54 -0.47 -18.83
CA HIS A 148 13.72 -0.94 -19.57
C HIS A 148 14.90 -1.38 -18.69
N ASN A 149 14.66 -1.64 -17.41
CA ASN A 149 15.65 -2.10 -16.43
C ASN A 149 14.98 -2.95 -15.37
N SER A 150 15.43 -4.20 -15.22
CA SER A 150 14.80 -5.20 -14.34
C SER A 150 14.83 -4.87 -12.83
N LYS A 151 15.62 -3.89 -12.41
CA LYS A 151 15.76 -3.48 -11.00
C LYS A 151 15.26 -2.06 -10.74
N CYS A 152 14.88 -1.31 -11.79
CA CYS A 152 14.52 0.10 -11.67
C CYS A 152 13.26 0.32 -10.83
N PHE A 153 12.24 -0.51 -11.02
CA PHE A 153 11.00 -0.46 -10.23
C PHE A 153 11.31 -0.55 -8.74
N GLN A 154 11.94 -1.62 -8.32
CA GLN A 154 12.26 -1.90 -6.92
C GLN A 154 13.13 -0.83 -6.26
N LYS A 155 14.09 -0.24 -7.01
CA LYS A 155 15.03 0.73 -6.45
C LYS A 155 14.48 2.15 -6.35
N ASN A 156 13.63 2.56 -7.29
CA ASN A 156 13.31 3.96 -7.49
C ASN A 156 11.82 4.29 -7.34
N TYR A 157 10.93 3.31 -7.51
CA TYR A 157 9.49 3.57 -7.64
C TYR A 157 8.62 2.76 -6.69
N GLU A 158 9.05 1.58 -6.25
CA GLU A 158 8.25 0.64 -5.47
C GLU A 158 7.66 1.29 -4.22
N ASP A 159 8.48 1.93 -3.37
CA ASP A 159 8.04 2.55 -2.12
C ASP A 159 7.01 3.66 -2.36
N ARG A 160 7.22 4.47 -3.41
CA ARG A 160 6.28 5.55 -3.78
C ARG A 160 4.96 4.99 -4.31
N ILE A 161 5.04 3.98 -5.16
CA ILE A 161 3.86 3.29 -5.71
C ILE A 161 3.07 2.63 -4.57
N LEU A 162 3.75 1.89 -3.69
CA LEU A 162 3.15 1.26 -2.51
C LEU A 162 2.45 2.29 -1.60
N SER A 163 3.05 3.45 -1.39
CA SER A 163 2.43 4.52 -0.62
C SER A 163 1.10 4.97 -1.22
N VAL A 164 1.04 5.12 -2.54
CA VAL A 164 -0.20 5.47 -3.25
C VAL A 164 -1.20 4.32 -3.20
N LEU A 165 -0.75 3.07 -3.37
CA LEU A 165 -1.62 1.90 -3.31
C LEU A 165 -2.23 1.71 -1.91
N LYS A 166 -1.46 1.92 -0.85
CA LYS A 166 -1.95 1.87 0.54
C LYS A 166 -3.02 2.93 0.82
N GLU A 167 -2.95 4.06 0.15
CA GLU A 167 -3.93 5.15 0.33
C GLU A 167 -5.17 4.99 -0.56
N LYS A 168 -5.00 4.55 -1.80
CA LYS A 168 -6.03 4.65 -2.84
C LYS A 168 -6.56 3.31 -3.36
N SER A 169 -5.78 2.23 -3.27
CA SER A 169 -6.17 0.96 -3.86
C SER A 169 -7.35 0.32 -3.11
N PRO A 170 -8.39 -0.14 -3.83
CA PRO A 170 -9.49 -0.88 -3.23
C PRO A 170 -9.07 -2.29 -2.76
N PHE A 171 -7.89 -2.76 -3.15
CA PHE A 171 -7.35 -4.06 -2.76
C PHE A 171 -6.54 -4.00 -1.48
N TYR A 172 -6.15 -2.80 -1.02
CA TYR A 172 -5.39 -2.68 0.21
C TYR A 172 -6.23 -3.03 1.42
N ILE A 173 -5.70 -3.92 2.23
CA ILE A 173 -6.21 -4.26 3.55
C ILE A 173 -5.11 -3.94 4.54
N GLU A 174 -5.44 -3.32 5.65
CA GLU A 174 -4.49 -3.01 6.70
C GLU A 174 -3.80 -4.30 7.19
N GLU A 175 -2.51 -4.24 7.43
CA GLU A 175 -1.59 -5.35 7.74
C GLU A 175 -1.14 -6.20 6.52
N MET A 176 -1.61 -5.93 5.31
CA MET A 176 -0.98 -6.51 4.12
C MET A 176 0.48 -6.09 4.04
N SER A 177 1.36 -7.04 3.75
CA SER A 177 2.73 -6.77 3.36
C SER A 177 2.79 -6.09 1.99
N ASP A 178 3.93 -5.46 1.69
CA ASP A 178 4.15 -4.80 0.40
C ASP A 178 4.06 -5.77 -0.78
N ASP A 179 4.55 -6.99 -0.61
CA ASP A 179 4.47 -8.04 -1.63
C ASP A 179 3.02 -8.52 -1.83
N GLU A 180 2.22 -8.69 -0.77
CA GLU A 180 0.81 -9.05 -0.88
C GLU A 180 0.00 -7.96 -1.59
N LEU A 181 0.31 -6.69 -1.34
CA LEU A 181 -0.34 -5.58 -2.04
C LEU A 181 0.02 -5.53 -3.52
N LEU A 182 1.28 -5.76 -3.88
CA LEU A 182 1.70 -5.88 -5.29
C LEU A 182 1.07 -7.11 -5.95
N ASP A 183 0.98 -8.23 -5.24
CA ASP A 183 0.32 -9.45 -5.71
C ASP A 183 -1.17 -9.21 -6.02
N ALA A 184 -1.86 -8.42 -5.20
CA ALA A 184 -3.24 -8.00 -5.46
C ALA A 184 -3.37 -7.18 -6.77
N HIS A 185 -2.28 -6.55 -7.21
CA HIS A 185 -2.15 -5.87 -8.50
C HIS A 185 -1.48 -6.74 -9.59
N ASN A 186 -1.41 -8.06 -9.41
CA ASN A 186 -0.81 -9.04 -10.33
C ASN A 186 0.70 -8.90 -10.57
N ILE A 187 1.44 -8.20 -9.69
CA ILE A 187 2.89 -8.04 -9.76
C ILE A 187 3.53 -8.87 -8.65
N HIS A 188 4.21 -9.95 -9.00
CA HIS A 188 4.66 -10.95 -8.06
C HIS A 188 6.19 -10.96 -7.89
N SER A 189 6.63 -11.02 -6.63
CA SER A 189 8.06 -11.08 -6.28
C SER A 189 8.62 -12.49 -6.36
N TYR A 190 7.81 -13.49 -6.01
CA TYR A 190 8.16 -14.92 -5.98
C TYR A 190 6.94 -15.77 -6.36
N ALA A 191 7.18 -17.06 -6.66
CA ALA A 191 6.12 -17.99 -6.98
C ALA A 191 5.25 -18.26 -5.75
N GLN A 192 3.98 -17.94 -5.82
CA GLN A 192 3.02 -18.29 -4.79
C GLN A 192 2.67 -19.77 -4.89
N THR A 193 2.41 -20.37 -3.74
CA THR A 193 2.01 -21.76 -3.61
C THR A 193 0.84 -21.87 -2.64
N LEU A 194 -0.14 -22.69 -2.99
CA LEU A 194 -1.19 -23.09 -2.06
C LEU A 194 -0.87 -24.48 -1.54
N GLU A 195 -0.93 -24.63 -0.23
CA GLU A 195 -0.61 -25.88 0.45
C GLU A 195 -1.75 -26.35 1.33
N TRP A 196 -2.03 -27.67 1.28
CA TRP A 196 -3.06 -28.30 2.13
C TRP A 196 -2.73 -29.73 2.51
N LYS A 197 -3.33 -30.23 3.60
CA LYS A 197 -3.40 -31.65 4.02
C LYS A 197 -4.86 -32.06 4.06
N GLY A 198 -5.22 -33.16 3.40
CA GLY A 198 -6.60 -33.66 3.37
C GLY A 198 -7.00 -34.26 2.02
N THR A 199 -8.24 -34.74 1.94
CA THR A 199 -8.79 -35.39 0.76
C THR A 199 -9.40 -34.37 -0.20
N LEU A 200 -8.56 -33.72 -1.00
CA LEU A 200 -9.02 -32.83 -2.05
C LEU A 200 -8.67 -33.40 -3.43
N GLN A 201 -9.66 -33.55 -4.28
CA GLN A 201 -9.44 -33.75 -5.70
C GLN A 201 -9.60 -32.42 -6.42
N TYR A 202 -8.72 -32.13 -7.36
CA TYR A 202 -8.82 -30.95 -8.22
C TYR A 202 -8.65 -31.32 -9.68
N ILE A 203 -9.24 -30.55 -10.57
CA ILE A 203 -9.19 -30.78 -12.01
C ILE A 203 -8.45 -29.65 -12.70
N ILE A 204 -7.57 -30.01 -13.63
CA ILE A 204 -6.77 -29.07 -14.42
C ILE A 204 -7.34 -29.03 -15.84
N ASN A 205 -7.61 -27.82 -16.36
CA ASN A 205 -8.17 -27.55 -17.69
C ASN A 205 -9.47 -28.31 -17.99
N ASP A 206 -10.25 -28.65 -16.95
CA ASP A 206 -11.47 -29.48 -17.04
C ASP A 206 -11.28 -30.89 -17.64
N GLU A 207 -10.05 -31.37 -17.71
CA GLU A 207 -9.70 -32.64 -18.33
C GLU A 207 -9.06 -33.63 -17.35
N LYS A 208 -8.09 -33.17 -16.56
CA LYS A 208 -7.21 -34.03 -15.76
C LYS A 208 -7.50 -33.90 -14.27
N VAL A 209 -8.13 -34.91 -13.70
CA VAL A 209 -8.38 -35.02 -12.26
C VAL A 209 -7.11 -35.51 -11.54
N ILE A 210 -6.72 -34.76 -10.49
CA ILE A 210 -5.63 -35.12 -9.58
C ILE A 210 -6.23 -35.35 -8.20
N ASP A 211 -5.89 -36.50 -7.60
CA ASP A 211 -6.30 -36.86 -6.24
C ASP A 211 -5.12 -36.71 -5.27
N SER A 212 -5.24 -35.79 -4.32
CA SER A 212 -4.24 -35.55 -3.30
C SER A 212 -4.40 -36.40 -2.03
N SER A 213 -5.38 -37.28 -1.98
CA SER A 213 -5.71 -38.07 -0.76
C SER A 213 -4.56 -38.99 -0.27
N SER A 214 -3.67 -39.42 -1.17
CA SER A 214 -2.49 -40.21 -0.85
C SER A 214 -1.32 -39.38 -0.29
N GLN A 215 -1.37 -38.08 -0.42
CA GLN A 215 -0.30 -37.16 0.04
C GLN A 215 -0.58 -36.72 1.48
N ILE A 216 -0.46 -37.64 2.41
CA ILE A 216 -0.84 -37.45 3.82
C ILE A 216 -0.01 -36.39 4.55
N TYR A 217 1.17 -36.03 4.04
CA TYR A 217 2.03 -35.00 4.61
C TYR A 217 1.80 -33.61 4.00
N GLY A 218 0.98 -33.52 2.95
CA GLY A 218 0.59 -32.26 2.31
C GLY A 218 0.80 -32.26 0.81
N THR A 219 0.02 -31.45 0.14
CA THR A 219 0.08 -31.17 -1.30
C THR A 219 0.37 -29.70 -1.49
N ILE A 220 1.28 -29.39 -2.41
CA ILE A 220 1.60 -28.01 -2.80
C ILE A 220 1.31 -27.87 -4.29
N ILE A 221 0.54 -26.84 -4.66
CA ILE A 221 0.38 -26.43 -6.05
C ILE A 221 0.90 -25.00 -6.24
N ASN A 222 1.46 -24.73 -7.39
CA ASN A 222 1.98 -23.40 -7.73
C ASN A 222 0.89 -22.53 -8.40
N THR A 223 1.20 -21.26 -8.56
CA THR A 223 0.34 -20.25 -9.18
C THR A 223 -0.20 -20.66 -10.55
N GLN A 224 0.64 -21.23 -11.41
CA GLN A 224 0.21 -21.66 -12.76
C GLN A 224 -0.82 -22.79 -12.70
N THR A 225 -0.62 -23.75 -11.80
CA THR A 225 -1.60 -24.80 -11.57
C THR A 225 -2.92 -24.22 -11.06
N MET A 226 -2.88 -23.30 -10.10
CA MET A 226 -4.09 -22.63 -9.57
C MET A 226 -4.89 -21.88 -10.64
N GLU A 227 -4.21 -21.26 -11.60
CA GLU A 227 -4.86 -20.53 -12.70
C GLU A 227 -5.72 -21.43 -13.60
N HIS A 228 -5.29 -22.67 -13.77
CA HIS A 228 -5.92 -23.64 -14.66
C HIS A 228 -6.65 -24.76 -13.93
N ALA A 229 -6.73 -24.69 -12.60
CA ALA A 229 -7.37 -25.71 -11.78
C ALA A 229 -8.56 -25.15 -10.99
N ARG A 230 -9.45 -26.05 -10.63
CA ARG A 230 -10.50 -25.84 -9.63
C ARG A 230 -10.66 -27.08 -8.77
N ALA A 231 -11.18 -26.93 -7.58
CA ALA A 231 -11.57 -28.07 -6.77
C ALA A 231 -12.63 -28.90 -7.53
N TYR A 232 -12.53 -30.21 -7.43
CA TYR A 232 -13.40 -31.15 -8.16
C TYR A 232 -14.25 -32.02 -7.25
N ALA A 233 -13.65 -32.59 -6.18
CA ALA A 233 -14.36 -33.36 -5.19
C ALA A 233 -13.66 -33.26 -3.82
N LEU A 234 -14.47 -33.33 -2.76
CA LEU A 234 -14.00 -33.30 -1.37
C LEU A 234 -14.80 -34.36 -0.56
N SER A 235 -14.52 -35.63 -0.82
CA SER A 235 -15.32 -36.74 -0.30
C SER A 235 -15.14 -36.91 1.21
N GLY A 236 -16.25 -36.87 1.95
CA GLY A 236 -16.29 -37.13 3.40
C GLY A 236 -15.69 -36.02 4.27
N CYS A 237 -15.38 -34.86 3.73
CA CYS A 237 -14.88 -33.72 4.48
C CYS A 237 -16.02 -33.13 5.34
N LYS A 238 -15.76 -33.02 6.63
CA LYS A 238 -16.67 -32.42 7.63
C LYS A 238 -16.13 -31.10 8.14
N ARG A 239 -14.84 -30.84 7.94
CA ARG A 239 -14.19 -29.64 8.45
C ARG A 239 -13.15 -29.12 7.48
N ILE A 240 -13.15 -27.81 7.27
CA ILE A 240 -12.10 -27.07 6.58
C ILE A 240 -11.48 -26.11 7.57
N MET A 241 -10.16 -26.11 7.70
CA MET A 241 -9.44 -25.26 8.64
C MET A 241 -8.29 -24.55 7.93
N THR A 242 -8.32 -23.23 7.92
CA THR A 242 -7.17 -22.41 7.52
C THR A 242 -6.29 -22.14 8.75
N ILE A 243 -4.97 -22.26 8.60
CA ILE A 243 -3.99 -22.11 9.70
C ILE A 243 -2.92 -21.14 9.22
N GLU A 244 -2.69 -20.07 9.98
CA GLU A 244 -1.82 -18.97 9.59
C GLU A 244 -0.35 -19.33 9.75
N ASN A 245 0.01 -19.90 10.90
CA ASN A 245 1.39 -20.22 11.19
C ASN A 245 1.83 -21.57 10.62
N LYS A 246 3.03 -21.59 10.01
CA LYS A 246 3.56 -22.79 9.35
C LYS A 246 3.85 -23.93 10.33
N ALA A 247 4.37 -23.63 11.52
CA ALA A 247 4.69 -24.68 12.50
C ALA A 247 3.40 -25.35 12.99
N ASN A 248 2.36 -24.55 13.30
CA ASN A 248 1.06 -25.07 13.70
C ASN A 248 0.40 -25.91 12.61
N TYR A 249 0.53 -25.49 11.33
CA TYR A 249 0.03 -26.27 10.19
C TYR A 249 0.80 -27.59 10.04
N GLU A 250 2.12 -27.57 10.17
CA GLU A 250 2.94 -28.79 10.09
C GLU A 250 2.62 -29.80 11.19
N ASP A 251 2.30 -29.33 12.40
CA ASP A 251 1.92 -30.17 13.53
C ASP A 251 0.56 -30.87 13.35
N MET A 252 -0.31 -30.36 12.43
CA MET A 252 -1.58 -31.00 12.16
C MET A 252 -1.41 -32.35 11.50
N SER A 253 -1.80 -33.42 12.19
CA SER A 253 -1.84 -34.75 11.62
C SER A 253 -2.96 -34.90 10.60
N TYR A 254 -2.69 -35.61 9.50
CA TYR A 254 -3.68 -35.91 8.47
C TYR A 254 -4.96 -36.55 9.04
N ARG A 255 -6.13 -36.06 8.59
CA ARG A 255 -7.45 -36.60 8.90
C ARG A 255 -8.28 -36.71 7.63
N LYS A 256 -8.99 -37.84 7.47
CA LYS A 256 -9.84 -38.07 6.29
C LYS A 256 -11.05 -37.13 6.22
N ASP A 257 -11.50 -36.63 7.36
CA ASP A 257 -12.66 -35.77 7.52
C ASP A 257 -12.35 -34.28 7.59
N THR A 258 -11.07 -33.91 7.47
CA THR A 258 -10.62 -32.50 7.62
C THR A 258 -9.66 -32.11 6.50
N LEU A 259 -9.91 -30.93 5.92
CA LEU A 259 -8.98 -30.26 5.01
C LEU A 259 -8.30 -29.12 5.75
N TYR A 260 -7.00 -29.25 6.01
CA TYR A 260 -6.17 -28.19 6.54
C TYR A 260 -5.54 -27.41 5.40
N ILE A 261 -5.60 -26.09 5.43
CA ILE A 261 -5.06 -25.20 4.40
C ILE A 261 -4.07 -24.24 5.09
N PHE A 262 -2.84 -24.20 4.64
CA PHE A 262 -1.87 -23.22 5.11
C PHE A 262 -2.20 -21.84 4.54
N CYS A 263 -2.34 -20.86 5.44
CA CYS A 263 -2.65 -19.49 5.11
C CYS A 263 -1.46 -18.62 5.53
N HIS A 264 -0.61 -18.28 4.60
CA HIS A 264 0.62 -17.52 4.87
C HIS A 264 0.39 -16.01 5.13
N GLY A 265 -0.85 -15.61 5.41
CA GLY A 265 -1.32 -14.24 5.56
C GLY A 265 -2.57 -14.00 4.71
N PHE A 266 -2.60 -12.95 3.90
CA PHE A 266 -3.70 -12.68 2.99
C PHE A 266 -3.56 -13.51 1.70
N PHE A 267 -4.59 -14.29 1.39
CA PHE A 267 -4.61 -15.03 0.14
C PHE A 267 -4.64 -14.11 -1.08
N SER A 268 -3.82 -14.39 -2.07
CA SER A 268 -3.84 -13.71 -3.36
C SER A 268 -5.16 -13.91 -4.11
N PRO A 269 -5.49 -13.08 -5.10
CA PRO A 269 -6.71 -13.24 -5.90
C PRO A 269 -6.86 -14.61 -6.56
N LYS A 270 -5.74 -15.30 -6.89
CA LYS A 270 -5.74 -16.64 -7.49
C LYS A 270 -6.07 -17.72 -6.48
N GLU A 271 -5.47 -17.64 -5.29
CA GLU A 271 -5.79 -18.52 -4.17
C GLU A 271 -7.25 -18.36 -3.76
N VAL A 272 -7.74 -17.13 -3.62
CA VAL A 272 -9.16 -16.85 -3.32
C VAL A 272 -10.07 -17.50 -4.36
N ARG A 273 -9.74 -17.37 -5.65
CA ARG A 273 -10.53 -17.97 -6.73
C ARG A 273 -10.58 -19.49 -6.63
N PHE A 274 -9.42 -20.14 -6.44
CA PHE A 274 -9.35 -21.59 -6.28
C PHE A 274 -10.10 -22.06 -5.03
N LEU A 275 -9.86 -21.41 -3.88
CA LEU A 275 -10.48 -21.78 -2.60
C LEU A 275 -12.00 -21.60 -2.61
N LYS A 276 -12.54 -20.60 -3.30
CA LYS A 276 -14.00 -20.44 -3.47
C LYS A 276 -14.64 -21.66 -4.11
N THR A 277 -13.98 -22.34 -5.03
CA THR A 277 -14.52 -23.54 -5.67
C THR A 277 -14.72 -24.72 -4.70
N ILE A 278 -14.09 -24.68 -3.54
CA ILE A 278 -14.27 -25.67 -2.46
C ILE A 278 -15.66 -25.55 -1.82
N CYS A 279 -16.17 -24.32 -1.69
CA CYS A 279 -17.45 -24.06 -1.03
C CYS A 279 -18.61 -24.80 -1.73
N ASP A 280 -18.54 -24.97 -3.06
CA ASP A 280 -19.58 -25.61 -3.85
C ASP A 280 -19.55 -27.14 -3.74
N LEU A 281 -18.51 -27.71 -3.13
CA LEU A 281 -18.29 -29.17 -3.07
C LEU A 281 -18.65 -29.79 -1.73
N VAL A 282 -18.85 -28.98 -0.69
CA VAL A 282 -19.09 -29.45 0.67
C VAL A 282 -20.57 -29.36 1.03
N SER A 283 -21.02 -30.26 1.95
CA SER A 283 -22.36 -30.18 2.50
C SER A 283 -22.57 -28.93 3.35
N GLU A 284 -23.83 -28.59 3.59
CA GLU A 284 -24.18 -27.48 4.49
C GLU A 284 -23.72 -27.70 5.93
N GLU A 285 -23.51 -28.94 6.32
CA GLU A 285 -23.02 -29.34 7.65
C GLU A 285 -21.50 -29.22 7.79
N CYS A 286 -20.76 -28.92 6.70
CA CYS A 286 -19.33 -28.73 6.77
C CYS A 286 -18.98 -27.48 7.56
N GLU A 287 -18.12 -27.66 8.57
CA GLU A 287 -17.65 -26.58 9.42
C GLU A 287 -16.39 -25.92 8.86
N PHE A 288 -16.32 -24.59 8.94
CA PHE A 288 -15.19 -23.81 8.48
C PHE A 288 -14.54 -23.08 9.66
N TYR A 289 -13.24 -23.30 9.84
CA TYR A 289 -12.47 -22.70 10.93
C TYR A 289 -11.24 -21.99 10.43
N HIS A 290 -10.83 -20.97 11.19
CA HIS A 290 -9.54 -20.32 11.05
C HIS A 290 -8.81 -20.31 12.39
N TRP A 291 -7.53 -20.61 12.36
CA TRP A 291 -6.62 -20.50 13.48
C TRP A 291 -5.47 -19.58 13.08
N GLY A 292 -5.36 -18.44 13.73
CA GLY A 292 -4.33 -17.41 13.50
C GLY A 292 -3.81 -16.85 14.81
N ASP A 293 -2.97 -15.84 14.69
CA ASP A 293 -2.43 -15.09 15.81
C ASP A 293 -3.53 -14.37 16.60
N LEU A 294 -3.33 -14.25 17.91
CA LEU A 294 -4.25 -13.50 18.78
C LEU A 294 -3.76 -12.05 18.88
N ASP A 295 -3.81 -11.37 17.74
CA ASP A 295 -3.37 -9.99 17.59
C ASP A 295 -4.20 -9.24 16.53
N TYR A 296 -3.77 -8.03 16.17
CA TYR A 296 -4.45 -7.21 15.18
C TYR A 296 -4.38 -7.82 13.77
N GLY A 297 -3.23 -8.39 13.39
CA GLY A 297 -3.00 -9.04 12.11
C GLY A 297 -3.91 -10.25 11.92
N GLY A 298 -3.92 -11.18 12.89
CA GLY A 298 -4.78 -12.36 12.86
C GLY A 298 -6.27 -12.03 12.82
N ILE A 299 -6.73 -10.95 13.50
CA ILE A 299 -8.10 -10.45 13.35
C ILE A 299 -8.38 -9.99 11.91
N CYS A 300 -7.47 -9.26 11.29
CA CYS A 300 -7.63 -8.79 9.91
C CYS A 300 -7.67 -9.95 8.92
N ILE A 301 -6.78 -10.94 9.06
CA ILE A 301 -6.71 -12.13 8.22
C ILE A 301 -7.98 -12.98 8.35
N PHE A 302 -8.45 -13.22 9.59
CA PHE A 302 -9.72 -13.91 9.82
C PHE A 302 -10.89 -13.23 9.09
N GLN A 303 -11.01 -11.91 9.23
CA GLN A 303 -12.07 -11.13 8.59
C GLN A 303 -11.98 -11.18 7.06
N PHE A 304 -10.77 -11.10 6.53
CA PHE A 304 -10.53 -11.22 5.09
C PHE A 304 -10.97 -12.59 4.55
N ILE A 305 -10.52 -13.68 5.19
CA ILE A 305 -10.88 -15.05 4.77
C ILE A 305 -12.39 -15.25 4.86
N LYS A 306 -13.02 -14.77 5.93
CA LYS A 306 -14.48 -14.84 6.09
C LYS A 306 -15.21 -14.07 5.00
N ALA A 307 -14.77 -12.89 4.66
CA ALA A 307 -15.43 -12.04 3.67
C ALA A 307 -15.16 -12.49 2.22
N GLN A 308 -13.94 -12.94 1.94
CA GLN A 308 -13.48 -13.18 0.58
C GLN A 308 -13.49 -14.66 0.16
N VAL A 309 -13.42 -15.60 1.11
CA VAL A 309 -13.24 -17.04 0.80
C VAL A 309 -14.35 -17.88 1.39
N PHE A 310 -14.49 -17.91 2.72
CA PHE A 310 -15.39 -18.81 3.46
C PHE A 310 -16.40 -18.04 4.33
N PRO A 311 -17.58 -17.66 3.82
CA PRO A 311 -18.54 -16.83 4.57
C PRO A 311 -19.01 -17.43 5.91
N LYS A 312 -18.99 -18.76 6.03
CA LYS A 312 -19.37 -19.51 7.25
C LYS A 312 -18.19 -19.64 8.26
N LEU A 313 -17.03 -19.01 8.00
CA LEU A 313 -15.83 -19.16 8.82
C LEU A 313 -16.05 -18.78 10.29
N LEU A 314 -15.57 -19.65 11.20
CA LEU A 314 -15.56 -19.47 12.63
C LEU A 314 -14.13 -19.44 13.16
N PRO A 315 -13.87 -18.72 14.28
CA PRO A 315 -12.55 -18.74 14.92
C PRO A 315 -12.32 -20.08 15.66
N TYR A 316 -11.11 -20.61 15.58
CA TYR A 316 -10.66 -21.79 16.31
C TYR A 316 -9.45 -21.42 17.17
N LYS A 317 -9.49 -21.69 18.47
CA LYS A 317 -8.48 -21.24 19.44
C LYS A 317 -8.17 -19.73 19.38
N MET A 318 -9.18 -18.94 19.02
CA MET A 318 -9.08 -17.47 18.95
C MET A 318 -10.17 -16.81 19.81
N SER A 319 -10.60 -17.49 20.87
CA SER A 319 -11.56 -16.93 21.83
C SER A 319 -10.86 -16.05 22.87
N GLN A 320 -11.65 -15.31 23.64
CA GLN A 320 -11.15 -14.58 24.81
C GLN A 320 -10.54 -15.56 25.82
N GLU A 321 -11.17 -16.73 26.04
CA GLU A 321 -10.71 -17.75 26.96
C GLU A 321 -9.36 -18.33 26.58
N ASP A 322 -9.15 -18.61 25.25
CA ASP A 322 -7.87 -19.09 24.73
C ASP A 322 -6.77 -18.04 24.97
N PHE A 323 -7.08 -16.77 24.72
CA PHE A 323 -6.17 -15.66 24.96
C PHE A 323 -5.80 -15.53 26.45
N GLU A 324 -6.81 -15.54 27.34
CA GLU A 324 -6.58 -15.42 28.77
C GLU A 324 -5.79 -16.62 29.33
N LEU A 325 -5.97 -17.82 28.77
CA LEU A 325 -5.18 -18.99 29.12
C LEU A 325 -3.70 -18.78 28.73
N ALA A 326 -3.44 -18.39 27.50
CA ALA A 326 -2.08 -18.12 27.02
C ALA A 326 -1.37 -17.02 27.81
N VAL A 327 -2.09 -15.96 28.20
CA VAL A 327 -1.54 -14.90 29.06
C VAL A 327 -1.13 -15.44 30.44
N ARG A 328 -1.90 -16.36 31.03
CA ARG A 328 -1.55 -17.00 32.31
C ARG A 328 -0.29 -17.89 32.19
N GLU A 329 -0.03 -18.43 31.03
CA GLU A 329 1.16 -19.24 30.71
C GLU A 329 2.38 -18.41 30.28
N ASP A 330 2.33 -17.09 30.51
CA ASP A 330 3.39 -16.12 30.20
C ASP A 330 3.77 -16.09 28.69
N ALA A 331 2.78 -16.32 27.82
CA ALA A 331 2.96 -16.30 26.38
C ALA A 331 2.80 -14.91 25.74
N GLY A 332 2.50 -13.87 26.55
CA GLY A 332 2.14 -12.54 26.07
C GLY A 332 3.32 -11.70 25.55
N ILE A 333 3.09 -10.99 24.44
CA ILE A 333 3.98 -9.98 23.86
C ILE A 333 3.34 -8.61 24.03
N LEU A 334 4.13 -7.59 24.38
CA LEU A 334 3.60 -6.24 24.60
C LEU A 334 2.99 -5.65 23.32
N LEU A 335 1.75 -5.20 23.43
CA LEU A 335 1.03 -4.51 22.36
C LEU A 335 1.66 -3.14 22.10
N LYS A 336 2.08 -2.89 20.86
CA LYS A 336 2.59 -1.59 20.42
C LYS A 336 1.48 -0.54 20.40
N GLU A 337 1.83 0.71 20.73
CA GLU A 337 0.85 1.80 20.85
C GLU A 337 0.12 2.08 19.51
N ASP A 338 0.83 2.05 18.40
CA ASP A 338 0.22 2.24 17.07
C ASP A 338 -0.81 1.14 16.76
N THR A 339 -0.47 -0.12 17.07
CA THR A 339 -1.38 -1.26 16.92
C THR A 339 -2.58 -1.16 17.86
N ARG A 340 -2.37 -0.67 19.10
CA ARG A 340 -3.44 -0.38 20.05
C ARG A 340 -4.45 0.62 19.49
N ASN A 341 -3.97 1.71 18.89
CA ASN A 341 -4.82 2.73 18.31
C ASN A 341 -5.61 2.21 17.09
N LYS A 342 -5.05 1.30 16.32
CA LYS A 342 -5.75 0.58 15.25
C LYS A 342 -6.85 -0.33 15.79
N LEU A 343 -6.55 -1.15 16.81
CA LEU A 343 -7.50 -2.04 17.45
C LEU A 343 -8.71 -1.28 18.03
N ILE A 344 -8.50 -0.13 18.68
CA ILE A 344 -9.59 0.68 19.24
C ILE A 344 -10.62 1.05 18.16
N ARG A 345 -10.16 1.35 16.93
CA ARG A 345 -11.03 1.77 15.82
C ARG A 345 -11.62 0.59 15.04
N LYS A 346 -11.07 -0.60 15.21
CA LYS A 346 -11.45 -1.80 14.45
C LYS A 346 -12.76 -2.39 14.97
N ASN A 347 -13.71 -2.65 14.08
CA ASN A 347 -14.81 -3.57 14.36
C ASN A 347 -14.31 -5.00 14.11
N ALA A 348 -14.17 -5.81 15.17
CA ALA A 348 -13.63 -7.16 15.06
C ALA A 348 -14.72 -8.23 14.85
N GLY A 349 -16.00 -7.87 14.85
CA GLY A 349 -17.11 -8.79 14.59
C GLY A 349 -17.14 -9.98 15.57
N LEU A 350 -16.99 -11.22 15.06
CA LEU A 350 -16.95 -12.42 15.93
C LEU A 350 -15.77 -12.44 16.91
N LEU A 351 -14.70 -11.69 16.63
CA LEU A 351 -13.51 -11.59 17.48
C LEU A 351 -13.53 -10.34 18.38
N GLU A 352 -14.67 -9.68 18.54
CA GLU A 352 -14.79 -8.52 19.43
C GLU A 352 -14.37 -8.84 20.88
N PRO A 353 -14.77 -9.99 21.49
CA PRO A 353 -14.30 -10.35 22.84
C PRO A 353 -12.78 -10.52 22.93
N LEU A 354 -12.16 -11.12 21.92
CA LEU A 354 -10.69 -11.22 21.83
C LEU A 354 -10.03 -9.84 21.76
N LYS A 355 -10.54 -8.95 20.91
CA LYS A 355 -10.03 -7.58 20.79
C LYS A 355 -10.07 -6.84 22.13
N GLU A 356 -11.19 -6.95 22.85
CA GLU A 356 -11.34 -6.32 24.19
C GLU A 356 -10.33 -6.88 25.19
N ALA A 357 -10.09 -8.20 25.18
CA ALA A 357 -9.11 -8.85 26.04
C ALA A 357 -7.67 -8.36 25.73
N ILE A 358 -7.30 -8.24 24.45
CA ILE A 358 -6.02 -7.68 24.00
C ILE A 358 -5.86 -6.24 24.48
N LEU A 359 -6.88 -5.39 24.27
CA LEU A 359 -6.84 -3.97 24.70
C LEU A 359 -6.75 -3.81 26.22
N LYS A 360 -7.41 -4.68 26.96
CA LYS A 360 -7.43 -4.67 28.43
C LYS A 360 -6.09 -5.11 29.02
N SER A 361 -5.50 -6.19 28.49
CA SER A 361 -4.23 -6.72 28.98
C SER A 361 -3.02 -5.92 28.47
N GLY A 362 -3.12 -5.29 27.29
CA GLY A 362 -1.98 -4.70 26.59
C GLY A 362 -1.00 -5.72 26.03
N LEU A 363 -1.45 -6.96 25.80
CA LEU A 363 -0.65 -8.07 25.28
C LEU A 363 -1.25 -8.61 23.98
N THR A 364 -0.43 -9.27 23.18
CA THR A 364 -0.78 -10.09 22.01
C THR A 364 -0.15 -11.47 22.15
N ILE A 365 -0.65 -12.47 21.42
CA ILE A 365 -0.14 -13.85 21.49
C ILE A 365 0.12 -14.34 20.07
N GLU A 366 1.31 -14.86 19.82
CA GLU A 366 1.64 -15.57 18.58
C GLU A 366 1.08 -17.00 18.61
N GLN A 367 0.62 -17.48 17.48
CA GLN A 367 -0.08 -18.78 17.34
C GLN A 367 0.78 -19.96 17.80
N GLU A 368 2.11 -19.89 17.64
CA GLU A 368 3.05 -20.93 18.10
C GLU A 368 2.98 -21.20 19.61
N ARG A 369 2.57 -20.20 20.36
CA ARG A 369 2.41 -20.33 21.82
C ARG A 369 1.16 -21.13 22.22
N LEU A 370 0.32 -21.49 21.25
CA LEU A 370 -0.93 -22.24 21.45
C LEU A 370 -0.82 -23.71 21.01
N LEU A 371 0.38 -24.19 20.68
CA LEU A 371 0.70 -25.59 20.35
C LEU A 371 0.60 -26.50 21.56
#